data_a8b16639e0159b3e22f0a9d5ae11458d
#
_entry.id   a8b16639e0159b3e22f0a9d5ae11458d
#
_cell.length_a   1.000
_cell.length_b   1.000
_cell.length_c   1.000
_cell.angle_alpha   90.00
_cell.angle_beta   90.00
_cell.angle_gamma   90.00
#
_symmetry.space_group_name_H-M   'P 1'
#
loop_
_entity.id
_entity.type
_entity.pdbx_description
1 polymer ?
#
loop_
_entity_poly.entity_id
_entity_poly.type
_entity_poly.pdbx_seq_one_letter_code
_entity_poly.pdbx_strand_id
1 'polypeptide(L)'
;QTITQALLHYFAFKYRGNKKRKALFFADSNFLEGVWTIIPTIALAGLILYGLFTWVDIMTIEENDEALVVELYAQQFNWKARYAGEDGVLGDANVRFLQDFDGKNLVGIDPTDRNGDDDIVVQELHLPVGREVVFRIRSQDVLHSAFMPHFRAQMNAVPGMINQFAFIPNTTTEEMRLRPEIAEKVRKI
;
A
#
# COMPACT_ATOMS: atom_id res chain seq x y z
N GLN A 1 -10.50 -19.37 -16.73
CA GLN A 1 -10.18 -20.60 -15.98
C GLN A 1 -11.37 -21.54 -15.91
N THR A 2 -12.60 -21.12 -15.56
CA THR A 2 -13.80 -21.97 -15.45
C THR A 2 -14.15 -22.69 -16.76
N ILE A 3 -14.10 -21.99 -17.89
CA ILE A 3 -14.38 -22.57 -19.22
C ILE A 3 -13.37 -23.66 -19.57
N THR A 4 -12.08 -23.41 -19.33
CA THR A 4 -11.02 -24.39 -19.62
C THR A 4 -11.16 -25.65 -18.76
N GLN A 5 -11.49 -25.47 -17.47
CA GLN A 5 -11.76 -26.60 -16.58
C GLN A 5 -13.01 -27.40 -17.03
N ALA A 6 -14.09 -26.74 -17.41
CA ALA A 6 -15.28 -27.38 -17.89
C ALA A 6 -15.01 -28.19 -19.17
N LEU A 7 -14.25 -27.64 -20.13
CA LEU A 7 -13.84 -28.34 -21.35
C LEU A 7 -12.94 -29.53 -21.03
N LEU A 8 -11.99 -29.38 -20.09
CA LEU A 8 -11.14 -30.48 -19.67
C LEU A 8 -11.97 -31.65 -19.12
N HIS A 9 -12.89 -31.39 -18.20
CA HIS A 9 -13.76 -32.44 -17.66
C HIS A 9 -14.67 -33.04 -18.71
N TYR A 10 -15.29 -32.22 -19.58
CA TYR A 10 -16.10 -32.69 -20.66
C TYR A 10 -15.35 -33.67 -21.57
N PHE A 11 -14.14 -33.33 -22.01
CA PHE A 11 -13.34 -34.22 -22.87
C PHE A 11 -12.83 -35.45 -22.12
N ALA A 12 -12.47 -35.34 -20.84
CA ALA A 12 -12.07 -36.47 -20.02
C ALA A 12 -13.22 -37.51 -19.91
N PHE A 13 -14.45 -37.05 -19.70
CA PHE A 13 -15.62 -37.94 -19.67
C PHE A 13 -15.99 -38.47 -21.05
N LYS A 14 -16.02 -37.64 -22.08
CA LYS A 14 -16.39 -38.01 -23.46
C LYS A 14 -15.45 -39.04 -24.06
N TYR A 15 -14.16 -38.91 -23.80
CA TYR A 15 -13.12 -39.78 -24.38
C TYR A 15 -12.54 -40.78 -23.37
N ARG A 16 -13.19 -40.98 -22.25
CA ARG A 16 -12.75 -41.97 -21.25
C ARG A 16 -12.71 -43.37 -21.90
N GLY A 17 -11.74 -44.16 -21.46
CA GLY A 17 -11.36 -45.47 -22.06
C GLY A 17 -12.53 -46.35 -22.49
N ASN A 18 -12.53 -46.69 -23.77
CA ASN A 18 -13.48 -47.62 -24.37
C ASN A 18 -12.69 -48.64 -25.20
N LYS A 19 -12.84 -49.94 -24.86
CA LYS A 19 -12.11 -51.04 -25.51
C LYS A 19 -12.31 -51.12 -27.04
N LYS A 20 -13.36 -50.44 -27.56
CA LYS A 20 -13.68 -50.44 -29.01
C LYS A 20 -13.07 -49.24 -29.76
N ARG A 21 -12.40 -48.32 -29.09
CA ARG A 21 -11.78 -47.13 -29.72
C ARG A 21 -10.27 -47.12 -29.43
N LYS A 22 -9.48 -46.91 -30.47
CA LYS A 22 -8.04 -46.64 -30.32
C LYS A 22 -7.82 -45.14 -30.20
N ALA A 23 -6.95 -44.71 -29.28
CA ALA A 23 -6.54 -43.32 -29.18
C ALA A 23 -5.67 -42.95 -30.41
N LEU A 24 -5.88 -41.74 -30.93
CA LEU A 24 -4.97 -41.15 -31.90
C LEU A 24 -3.68 -40.80 -31.18
N PHE A 25 -2.56 -41.27 -31.67
CA PHE A 25 -1.26 -40.85 -31.19
C PHE A 25 -0.94 -39.47 -31.81
N PHE A 26 -0.76 -38.49 -30.93
CA PHE A 26 -0.36 -37.12 -31.28
C PHE A 26 0.74 -36.71 -30.34
N ALA A 27 1.98 -36.66 -30.83
CA ALA A 27 3.14 -36.46 -30.01
C ALA A 27 3.27 -35.00 -29.56
N ASP A 28 3.26 -34.11 -30.53
CA ASP A 28 3.42 -32.66 -30.30
C ASP A 28 2.82 -31.85 -31.47
N SER A 29 2.72 -30.55 -31.29
CA SER A 29 2.35 -29.62 -32.34
C SER A 29 3.02 -28.25 -32.08
N ASN A 30 4.09 -28.02 -32.81
CA ASN A 30 4.81 -26.72 -32.74
C ASN A 30 3.90 -25.52 -33.00
N PHE A 31 2.88 -25.70 -33.85
CA PHE A 31 1.89 -24.63 -34.10
C PHE A 31 1.04 -24.33 -32.85
N LEU A 32 0.46 -25.34 -32.22
CA LEU A 32 -0.32 -25.16 -31.01
C LEU A 32 0.55 -24.63 -29.86
N GLU A 33 1.77 -25.15 -29.72
CA GLU A 33 2.74 -24.68 -28.73
C GLU A 33 3.06 -23.21 -28.96
N GLY A 34 3.34 -22.77 -30.17
CA GLY A 34 3.52 -21.39 -30.51
C GLY A 34 2.31 -20.51 -30.16
N VAL A 35 1.10 -20.96 -30.45
CA VAL A 35 -0.13 -20.21 -30.14
C VAL A 35 -0.31 -19.99 -28.66
N TRP A 36 -0.25 -21.05 -27.85
CA TRP A 36 -0.48 -20.90 -26.40
C TRP A 36 0.70 -20.31 -25.62
N THR A 37 1.88 -20.19 -26.27
CA THR A 37 3.02 -19.48 -25.68
C THR A 37 3.01 -18.01 -26.07
N ILE A 38 2.91 -17.72 -27.37
CA ILE A 38 3.06 -16.33 -27.87
C ILE A 38 1.88 -15.46 -27.46
N ILE A 39 0.65 -15.93 -27.59
CA ILE A 39 -0.55 -15.12 -27.28
C ILE A 39 -0.60 -14.73 -25.79
N PRO A 40 -0.45 -15.65 -24.81
CA PRO A 40 -0.38 -15.27 -23.42
C PRO A 40 0.83 -14.39 -23.08
N THR A 41 1.98 -14.63 -23.71
CA THR A 41 3.18 -13.82 -23.48
C THR A 41 2.96 -12.37 -23.90
N ILE A 42 2.39 -12.11 -25.06
CA ILE A 42 2.07 -10.74 -25.52
C ILE A 42 1.04 -10.10 -24.60
N ALA A 43 -0.02 -10.83 -24.22
CA ALA A 43 -1.04 -10.30 -23.32
C ALA A 43 -0.46 -9.96 -21.94
N LEU A 44 0.36 -10.85 -21.38
CA LEU A 44 1.02 -10.61 -20.08
C LEU A 44 2.04 -9.46 -20.14
N ALA A 45 2.82 -9.37 -21.21
CA ALA A 45 3.75 -8.25 -21.40
C ALA A 45 3.00 -6.91 -21.41
N GLY A 46 1.88 -6.81 -22.13
CA GLY A 46 1.03 -5.63 -22.12
C GLY A 46 0.48 -5.29 -20.73
N LEU A 47 0.00 -6.28 -19.99
CA LEU A 47 -0.52 -6.10 -18.64
C LEU A 47 0.59 -5.69 -17.65
N ILE A 48 1.78 -6.27 -17.76
CA ILE A 48 2.92 -5.92 -16.90
C ILE A 48 3.36 -4.47 -17.16
N LEU A 49 3.49 -4.08 -18.42
CA LEU A 49 3.85 -2.70 -18.77
C LEU A 49 2.80 -1.71 -18.26
N TYR A 50 1.52 -1.99 -18.48
CA TYR A 50 0.43 -1.16 -17.96
C TYR A 50 0.48 -1.05 -16.43
N GLY A 51 0.66 -2.18 -15.73
CA GLY A 51 0.79 -2.21 -14.27
C GLY A 51 2.02 -1.42 -13.77
N LEU A 52 3.14 -1.51 -14.48
CA LEU A 52 4.36 -0.77 -14.15
C LEU A 52 4.14 0.75 -14.26
N PHE A 53 3.55 1.22 -15.36
CA PHE A 53 3.25 2.64 -15.52
C PHE A 53 2.28 3.15 -14.45
N THR A 54 1.21 2.41 -14.17
CA THR A 54 0.26 2.76 -13.11
C THR A 54 0.93 2.78 -11.73
N TRP A 55 1.83 1.83 -11.47
CA TRP A 55 2.56 1.78 -10.20
C TRP A 55 3.51 2.99 -10.05
N VAL A 56 4.24 3.35 -11.10
CA VAL A 56 5.11 4.52 -11.09
C VAL A 56 4.30 5.80 -10.85
N ASP A 57 3.17 5.95 -11.52
CA ASP A 57 2.28 7.12 -11.36
C ASP A 57 1.77 7.28 -9.92
N ILE A 58 1.36 6.17 -9.28
CA ILE A 58 0.86 6.19 -7.89
C ILE A 58 1.99 6.42 -6.87
N MET A 59 3.18 5.90 -7.13
CA MET A 59 4.29 5.91 -6.16
C MET A 59 5.25 7.09 -6.33
N THR A 60 5.16 7.82 -7.44
CA THR A 60 5.96 9.03 -7.63
C THR A 60 5.29 10.18 -6.88
N ILE A 61 6.00 10.73 -5.91
CA ILE A 61 5.57 11.92 -5.18
C ILE A 61 6.22 13.11 -5.88
N GLU A 62 5.40 14.00 -6.43
CA GLU A 62 5.89 15.25 -7.01
C GLU A 62 6.26 16.24 -5.89
N GLU A 63 7.29 17.03 -6.10
CA GLU A 63 7.65 18.10 -5.18
C GLU A 63 6.52 19.15 -5.17
N ASN A 64 5.92 19.34 -4.01
CA ASN A 64 4.84 20.29 -3.80
C ASN A 64 5.04 20.97 -2.46
N ASP A 65 5.50 22.21 -2.48
CA ASP A 65 5.76 23.04 -1.30
C ASP A 65 4.49 23.30 -0.44
N GLU A 66 3.31 23.13 -1.05
CA GLU A 66 2.04 23.27 -0.34
C GLU A 66 1.55 21.98 0.31
N ALA A 67 2.18 20.85 0.03
CA ALA A 67 1.80 19.56 0.62
C ALA A 67 2.05 19.57 2.14
N LEU A 68 1.16 18.91 2.87
CA LEU A 68 1.38 18.64 4.29
C LEU A 68 2.22 17.39 4.44
N VAL A 69 3.44 17.51 4.95
CA VAL A 69 4.28 16.37 5.27
C VAL A 69 3.96 15.86 6.66
N VAL A 70 3.61 14.58 6.79
CA VAL A 70 3.31 13.93 8.05
C VAL A 70 4.17 12.68 8.20
N GLU A 71 4.94 12.61 9.27
CA GLU A 71 5.66 11.37 9.59
C GLU A 71 4.80 10.48 10.49
N LEU A 72 4.59 9.23 10.06
CA LEU A 72 3.98 8.19 10.86
C LEU A 72 5.06 7.28 11.44
N TYR A 73 5.12 7.23 12.75
CA TYR A 73 6.08 6.42 13.49
C TYR A 73 5.38 5.28 14.22
N ALA A 74 5.72 4.05 13.82
CA ALA A 74 5.12 2.82 14.32
C ALA A 74 5.99 2.17 15.40
N GLN A 75 5.37 1.70 16.47
CA GLN A 75 5.98 0.86 17.51
C GLN A 75 4.96 -0.14 18.06
N GLN A 76 5.40 -1.20 18.71
CA GLN A 76 4.51 -2.12 19.42
C GLN A 76 4.04 -1.49 20.74
N PHE A 77 2.78 -1.18 20.96
CA PHE A 77 1.62 -1.30 20.08
C PHE A 77 0.98 0.07 19.93
N ASN A 78 1.69 1.02 19.36
CA ASN A 78 1.28 2.40 19.26
C ASN A 78 1.72 3.02 17.93
N TRP A 79 1.00 4.09 17.52
CA TRP A 79 1.35 4.95 16.41
C TRP A 79 1.48 6.38 16.89
N LYS A 80 2.44 7.10 16.34
CA LYS A 80 2.61 8.53 16.55
C LYS A 80 2.63 9.23 15.21
N ALA A 81 1.98 10.38 15.13
CA ALA A 81 2.07 11.28 14.00
C ALA A 81 2.93 12.49 14.37
N ARG A 82 3.91 12.80 13.54
CA ARG A 82 4.73 13.99 13.67
C ARG A 82 4.45 14.93 12.51
N TYR A 83 4.16 16.16 12.83
CA TYR A 83 3.92 17.24 11.89
C TYR A 83 5.07 18.23 11.98
N ALA A 84 5.51 18.73 10.84
CA ALA A 84 6.34 19.92 10.80
C ALA A 84 5.61 21.09 11.44
N GLY A 85 6.31 21.86 12.23
CA GLY A 85 5.76 22.99 12.94
C GLY A 85 5.48 24.19 12.03
N GLU A 86 5.81 25.40 12.51
CA GLU A 86 5.56 26.64 11.79
C GLU A 86 6.49 26.82 10.58
N ASP A 87 7.68 26.24 10.62
CA ASP A 87 8.65 26.31 9.52
C ASP A 87 8.31 25.38 8.33
N GLY A 88 7.39 24.43 8.53
CA GLY A 88 6.96 23.46 7.51
C GLY A 88 7.97 22.38 7.19
N VAL A 89 9.07 22.27 7.95
CA VAL A 89 10.17 21.32 7.71
C VAL A 89 10.30 20.37 8.91
N LEU A 90 10.17 19.07 8.65
CA LEU A 90 10.43 18.07 9.69
C LEU A 90 11.92 18.01 10.01
N GLY A 91 12.27 18.11 11.28
CA GLY A 91 13.63 17.93 11.74
C GLY A 91 14.14 16.51 11.48
N ASP A 92 15.46 16.38 11.36
CA ASP A 92 16.10 15.08 11.22
C ASP A 92 15.81 14.20 12.43
N ALA A 93 15.64 12.89 12.17
CA ALA A 93 15.31 11.96 13.24
C ALA A 93 16.05 10.63 13.08
N ASN A 94 16.58 10.13 14.18
CA ASN A 94 17.31 8.86 14.22
C ASN A 94 16.94 8.07 15.48
N VAL A 95 16.91 6.73 15.34
CA VAL A 95 16.65 5.80 16.45
C VAL A 95 17.62 5.99 17.64
N ARG A 96 18.82 6.50 17.38
CA ARG A 96 19.82 6.77 18.43
C ARG A 96 19.42 7.86 19.41
N PHE A 97 18.50 8.75 19.01
CA PHE A 97 18.03 9.86 19.84
C PHE A 97 16.73 9.55 20.58
N LEU A 98 16.21 8.33 20.44
CA LEU A 98 15.03 7.89 21.17
C LEU A 98 15.28 7.93 22.69
N GLN A 99 14.39 8.60 23.41
CA GLN A 99 14.39 8.69 24.88
C GLN A 99 13.01 8.30 25.40
N ASP A 100 12.70 7.00 25.34
CA ASP A 100 11.39 6.47 25.76
C ASP A 100 11.20 6.52 27.30
N PHE A 101 12.29 6.57 28.08
CA PHE A 101 12.24 6.44 29.54
C PHE A 101 11.63 7.64 30.26
N ASP A 102 11.79 8.84 29.71
CA ASP A 102 11.26 10.07 30.28
C ASP A 102 10.26 10.81 29.37
N GLY A 103 9.91 10.19 28.25
CA GLY A 103 8.90 10.69 27.29
C GLY A 103 9.29 11.96 26.55
N LYS A 104 10.57 12.33 26.53
CA LYS A 104 11.01 13.60 25.96
C LYS A 104 11.23 13.55 24.45
N ASN A 105 11.67 12.42 23.93
CA ASN A 105 11.97 12.27 22.50
C ASN A 105 11.45 10.94 21.96
N LEU A 106 10.15 10.89 21.73
CA LEU A 106 9.42 9.67 21.41
C LEU A 106 9.59 9.18 19.97
N VAL A 107 10.14 10.01 19.09
CA VAL A 107 10.32 9.70 17.65
C VAL A 107 11.77 9.86 17.22
N GLY A 108 12.67 10.20 18.15
CA GLY A 108 14.11 10.29 17.94
C GLY A 108 14.53 11.50 17.11
N ILE A 109 13.92 12.68 17.34
CA ILE A 109 14.33 13.95 16.71
C ILE A 109 15.78 14.25 17.11
N ASP A 110 16.60 14.67 16.15
CA ASP A 110 17.97 15.08 16.43
C ASP A 110 17.97 16.40 17.21
N PRO A 111 18.47 16.42 18.45
CA PRO A 111 18.46 17.63 19.27
C PRO A 111 19.42 18.72 18.77
N THR A 112 20.21 18.45 17.74
CA THR A 112 21.10 19.45 17.14
C THR A 112 20.51 20.07 15.87
N ASP A 113 19.43 19.51 15.35
CA ASP A 113 18.70 20.06 14.21
C ASP A 113 17.57 20.97 14.69
N ARG A 114 17.70 22.25 14.39
CA ARG A 114 16.73 23.28 14.81
C ARG A 114 15.38 23.18 14.11
N ASN A 115 15.32 22.55 12.94
CA ASN A 115 14.04 22.33 12.25
C ASN A 115 13.11 21.41 13.06
N GLY A 116 13.65 20.64 14.00
CA GLY A 116 12.86 19.78 14.88
C GLY A 116 12.37 20.45 16.16
N ASP A 117 12.75 21.69 16.44
CA ASP A 117 12.42 22.36 17.70
C ASP A 117 10.92 22.67 17.83
N ASP A 118 10.22 22.87 16.70
CA ASP A 118 8.79 23.18 16.63
C ASP A 118 7.93 22.01 16.11
N ASP A 119 8.52 20.84 15.86
CA ASP A 119 7.81 19.63 15.47
C ASP A 119 6.77 19.20 16.49
N ILE A 120 5.58 18.89 16.04
CA ILE A 120 4.44 18.49 16.88
C ILE A 120 4.23 16.99 16.79
N VAL A 121 4.38 16.29 17.92
CA VAL A 121 4.16 14.84 18.01
C VAL A 121 2.85 14.55 18.72
N VAL A 122 1.92 13.86 18.04
CA VAL A 122 0.60 13.50 18.55
C VAL A 122 0.27 12.03 18.30
N GLN A 123 -0.76 11.53 18.98
CA GLN A 123 -1.27 10.16 18.80
C GLN A 123 -2.49 10.10 17.87
N GLU A 124 -3.09 11.23 17.58
CA GLU A 124 -4.23 11.35 16.67
C GLU A 124 -3.79 11.94 15.34
N LEU A 125 -4.31 11.38 14.25
CA LEU A 125 -3.99 11.83 12.90
C LEU A 125 -5.03 12.86 12.44
N HIS A 126 -4.58 14.09 12.19
CA HIS A 126 -5.39 15.19 11.69
C HIS A 126 -4.96 15.58 10.28
N LEU A 127 -5.84 15.42 9.31
CA LEU A 127 -5.55 15.67 7.90
C LEU A 127 -6.51 16.73 7.33
N PRO A 128 -6.02 17.73 6.60
CA PRO A 128 -6.86 18.70 5.90
C PRO A 128 -7.55 18.07 4.69
N VAL A 129 -8.79 18.44 4.44
CA VAL A 129 -9.49 18.08 3.22
C VAL A 129 -9.05 19.00 2.08
N GLY A 130 -8.84 18.44 0.89
CA GLY A 130 -8.50 19.18 -0.33
C GLY A 130 -7.03 19.61 -0.45
N ARG A 131 -6.19 19.27 0.53
CA ARG A 131 -4.74 19.50 0.51
C ARG A 131 -4.02 18.18 0.36
N GLU A 132 -2.97 18.16 -0.43
CA GLU A 132 -2.10 16.99 -0.55
C GLU A 132 -1.38 16.70 0.78
N VAL A 133 -1.36 15.42 1.14
CA VAL A 133 -0.67 14.92 2.34
C VAL A 133 0.35 13.89 1.90
N VAL A 134 1.59 14.14 2.23
CA VAL A 134 2.72 13.23 2.00
C VAL A 134 3.05 12.54 3.31
N PHE A 135 2.88 11.22 3.34
CA PHE A 135 3.26 10.41 4.48
C PHE A 135 4.70 9.91 4.36
N ARG A 136 5.47 10.13 5.41
CA ARG A 136 6.77 9.48 5.66
C ARG A 136 6.58 8.46 6.76
N ILE A 137 6.75 7.18 6.46
CA ILE A 137 6.41 6.09 7.38
C ILE A 137 7.66 5.39 7.84
N ARG A 138 7.87 5.35 9.15
CA ARG A 138 8.99 4.67 9.80
C ARG A 138 8.51 3.70 10.88
N SER A 139 9.36 2.74 11.22
CA SER A 139 9.14 1.82 12.33
C SER A 139 10.31 1.85 13.31
N GLN A 140 9.97 1.79 14.60
CA GLN A 140 10.94 1.70 15.70
C GLN A 140 11.49 0.29 15.88
N ASP A 141 10.65 -0.73 15.73
CA ASP A 141 10.92 -2.09 16.18
C ASP A 141 10.73 -3.15 15.09
N VAL A 142 9.52 -3.51 14.76
CA VAL A 142 9.19 -4.57 13.80
C VAL A 142 8.43 -4.01 12.60
N LEU A 143 8.04 -4.89 11.69
CA LEU A 143 7.21 -4.54 10.55
C LEU A 143 5.78 -4.24 11.02
N HIS A 144 5.27 -3.06 10.67
CA HIS A 144 3.87 -2.66 10.86
C HIS A 144 3.24 -2.33 9.52
N SER A 145 1.92 -2.20 9.49
CA SER A 145 1.19 -1.78 8.30
C SER A 145 0.29 -0.59 8.62
N ALA A 146 0.57 0.55 8.01
CA ALA A 146 -0.32 1.71 8.04
C ALA A 146 -1.51 1.42 7.12
N PHE A 147 -2.57 0.85 7.69
CA PHE A 147 -3.76 0.45 6.96
C PHE A 147 -4.89 1.46 7.13
N MET A 148 -5.18 2.19 6.08
CA MET A 148 -6.17 3.26 6.03
C MET A 148 -7.25 2.94 4.98
N PRO A 149 -8.19 2.01 5.26
CA PRO A 149 -9.11 1.47 4.25
C PRO A 149 -10.04 2.51 3.64
N HIS A 150 -10.42 3.55 4.39
CA HIS A 150 -11.28 4.62 3.88
C HIS A 150 -10.56 5.55 2.89
N PHE A 151 -9.24 5.62 2.95
CA PHE A 151 -8.40 6.29 1.95
C PHE A 151 -7.94 5.34 0.85
N ARG A 152 -8.27 4.03 0.91
CA ARG A 152 -7.77 2.96 0.04
C ARG A 152 -6.23 2.90 0.02
N ALA A 153 -5.61 3.28 1.11
CA ALA A 153 -4.18 3.33 1.26
C ALA A 153 -3.70 2.29 2.27
N GLN A 154 -2.62 1.64 1.91
CA GLN A 154 -1.87 0.74 2.79
C GLN A 154 -0.39 0.83 2.44
N MET A 155 0.44 1.06 3.46
CA MET A 155 1.89 1.09 3.32
C MET A 155 2.54 0.45 4.54
N ASN A 156 3.59 -0.34 4.32
CA ASN A 156 4.30 -0.95 5.42
C ASN A 156 5.30 0.02 6.05
N ALA A 157 5.34 0.06 7.38
CA ALA A 157 6.40 0.67 8.15
C ALA A 157 7.49 -0.38 8.36
N VAL A 158 8.65 -0.18 7.74
CA VAL A 158 9.78 -1.12 7.77
C VAL A 158 10.90 -0.53 8.60
N PRO A 159 11.44 -1.25 9.61
CA PRO A 159 12.59 -0.78 10.37
C PRO A 159 13.78 -0.47 9.45
N GLY A 160 14.39 0.69 9.65
CA GLY A 160 15.55 1.13 8.86
C GLY A 160 15.23 1.69 7.47
N MET A 161 13.97 1.77 7.09
CA MET A 161 13.51 2.39 5.84
C MET A 161 12.49 3.49 6.10
N ILE A 162 12.51 4.51 5.23
CA ILE A 162 11.45 5.51 5.16
C ILE A 162 10.62 5.21 3.92
N ASN A 163 9.41 4.72 4.10
CA ASN A 163 8.46 4.54 3.02
C ASN A 163 7.61 5.79 2.87
N GLN A 164 7.23 6.12 1.65
CA GLN A 164 6.46 7.33 1.35
C GLN A 164 5.29 7.00 0.43
N PHE A 165 4.18 7.70 0.64
CA PHE A 165 3.08 7.81 -0.32
C PHE A 165 2.30 9.09 -0.07
N ALA A 166 1.58 9.56 -1.08
CA ALA A 166 0.80 10.77 -1.00
C ALA A 166 -0.63 10.55 -1.47
N PHE A 167 -1.56 11.34 -0.92
CA PHE A 167 -2.93 11.42 -1.40
C PHE A 167 -3.60 12.72 -0.94
N ILE A 168 -4.71 13.07 -1.57
CA ILE A 168 -5.53 14.22 -1.20
C ILE A 168 -6.82 13.73 -0.53
N PRO A 169 -7.04 13.97 0.78
CA PRO A 169 -8.32 13.68 1.42
C PRO A 169 -9.43 14.51 0.79
N ASN A 170 -10.52 13.88 0.39
CA ASN A 170 -11.62 14.55 -0.32
C ASN A 170 -12.96 14.56 0.44
N THR A 171 -12.98 14.04 1.64
CA THR A 171 -14.20 13.87 2.44
C THR A 171 -13.88 14.13 3.91
N THR A 172 -14.72 14.88 4.61
CA THR A 172 -14.55 15.11 6.05
C THR A 172 -14.92 13.88 6.88
N THR A 173 -14.47 13.84 8.13
CA THR A 173 -14.84 12.77 9.07
C THR A 173 -16.37 12.77 9.33
N GLU A 174 -16.98 13.93 9.43
CA GLU A 174 -18.42 14.08 9.63
C GLU A 174 -19.20 13.51 8.46
N GLU A 175 -18.86 13.89 7.24
CA GLU A 175 -19.49 13.37 6.02
C GLU A 175 -19.29 11.85 5.89
N MET A 176 -18.09 11.35 6.21
CA MET A 176 -17.81 9.92 6.16
C MET A 176 -18.67 9.14 7.17
N ARG A 177 -18.87 9.68 8.38
CA ARG A 177 -19.71 9.06 9.42
C ARG A 177 -21.18 9.00 9.04
N LEU A 178 -21.66 9.88 8.17
CA LEU A 178 -23.04 9.88 7.67
C LEU A 178 -23.31 8.78 6.64
N ARG A 179 -22.28 8.17 6.06
CA ARG A 179 -22.46 7.07 5.10
C ARG A 179 -23.06 5.86 5.81
N PRO A 180 -24.11 5.22 5.25
CA PRO A 180 -24.82 4.12 5.92
C PRO A 180 -23.93 2.97 6.39
N GLU A 181 -22.94 2.62 5.54
CA GLU A 181 -21.97 1.54 5.79
C GLU A 181 -21.08 1.83 7.00
N ILE A 182 -20.72 3.11 7.19
CA ILE A 182 -19.86 3.57 8.28
C ILE A 182 -20.69 3.78 9.54
N ALA A 183 -21.87 4.38 9.42
CA ALA A 183 -22.78 4.60 10.53
C ALA A 183 -23.18 3.28 11.23
N GLU A 184 -23.32 2.17 10.47
CA GLU A 184 -23.55 0.85 11.04
C GLU A 184 -22.35 0.33 11.85
N LYS A 185 -21.13 0.56 11.36
CA LYS A 185 -19.89 0.16 12.08
C LYS A 185 -19.72 0.96 13.37
N VAL A 186 -19.90 2.29 13.32
CA VAL A 186 -19.78 3.18 14.49
C VAL A 186 -20.79 2.82 15.57
N ARG A 187 -21.98 2.34 15.19
CA ARG A 187 -23.03 1.93 16.15
C ARG A 187 -22.69 0.64 16.91
N LYS A 188 -21.72 -0.15 16.41
CA LYS A 188 -21.29 -1.45 16.98
C LYS A 188 -20.07 -1.35 17.90
N ILE A 189 -19.46 -0.17 18.00
CA ILE A 189 -18.36 0.16 18.91
C ILE A 189 -18.92 0.85 20.14
#